data_2a258d38f46c1a1d5d601de02e8d5ead
#
_entry.id   2a258d38f46c1a1d5d601de02e8d5ead
#
_cell.length_a   1.000
_cell.length_b   1.000
_cell.length_c   1.000
_cell.angle_alpha   90.00
_cell.angle_beta   90.00
_cell.angle_gamma   90.00
#
_symmetry.space_group_name_H-M   'P 1'
#
loop_
_entity.id
_entity.type
_entity.pdbx_description
1 polymer ?
#
loop_
_entity_poly.entity_id
_entity_poly.type
_entity_poly.pdbx_seq_one_letter_code
_entity_poly.pdbx_strand_id
1 'polypeptide(L)'
;ILDIGGTEDYWNSMGLHLGNNIEIVLLNLYKIEVKGAGFSSIKGDACNLEGMADKSFDLVFSNSVIEHLFSIENQQKMANEVKRVGKNYYIQTPNKFFPIEPHWVFPFFQFLPFGLKVYLTKNFNLGHIPKAKNKQEAIDLVNEVNLLSKKELESLFRESKLYIEKFIGFDKSYAVYKIEN
;
A
#
# COMPACT_ATOMS: atom_id res chain seq x y z
N ILE A 1 6.35 5.77 14.72
CA ILE A 1 6.06 5.41 13.31
C ILE A 1 4.56 5.36 13.12
N LEU A 2 4.04 5.94 12.04
CA LEU A 2 2.69 5.65 11.53
C LEU A 2 2.80 4.63 10.40
N ASP A 3 2.19 3.47 10.56
CA ASP A 3 2.13 2.44 9.51
C ASP A 3 0.72 2.39 8.91
N ILE A 4 0.60 2.82 7.67
CA ILE A 4 -0.66 2.86 6.94
C ILE A 4 -0.90 1.50 6.28
N GLY A 5 -1.98 0.82 6.69
CA GLY A 5 -2.38 -0.50 6.20
C GLY A 5 -1.55 -1.66 6.79
N GLY A 6 -0.71 -1.38 7.78
CA GLY A 6 0.17 -2.38 8.36
C GLY A 6 -0.47 -3.28 9.41
N THR A 7 0.26 -4.33 9.76
CA THR A 7 -0.10 -5.30 10.81
C THR A 7 1.07 -5.56 11.73
N GLU A 8 0.79 -5.95 12.97
CA GLU A 8 1.81 -6.35 13.93
C GLU A 8 2.63 -7.54 13.41
N ASP A 9 1.99 -8.50 12.74
CA ASP A 9 2.68 -9.68 12.19
C ASP A 9 3.72 -9.33 11.13
N TYR A 10 3.47 -8.29 10.33
CA TYR A 10 4.45 -7.80 9.36
C TYR A 10 5.74 -7.35 10.06
N TRP A 11 5.64 -6.54 11.09
CA TRP A 11 6.79 -6.01 11.82
C TRP A 11 7.51 -7.10 12.60
N ASN A 12 6.78 -8.04 13.20
CA ASN A 12 7.35 -9.20 13.87
C ASN A 12 8.14 -10.08 12.89
N SER A 13 7.64 -10.28 11.66
CA SER A 13 8.32 -11.06 10.62
C SER A 13 9.62 -10.42 10.14
N MET A 14 9.74 -9.10 10.22
CA MET A 14 10.95 -8.36 9.89
C MET A 14 12.07 -8.50 10.95
N GLY A 15 11.79 -9.17 12.06
CA GLY A 15 12.76 -9.35 13.16
C GLY A 15 13.12 -8.05 13.87
N LEU A 16 12.32 -7.00 13.70
CA LEU A 16 12.49 -5.75 14.42
C LEU A 16 12.11 -5.95 15.88
N HIS A 17 13.13 -6.12 16.71
CA HIS A 17 12.96 -5.96 18.14
C HIS A 17 12.78 -4.47 18.41
N LEU A 18 11.52 -4.05 18.59
CA LEU A 18 11.22 -2.67 18.97
C LEU A 18 11.89 -2.43 20.31
N GLY A 19 12.98 -1.65 20.30
CA GLY A 19 13.59 -1.16 21.54
C GLY A 19 12.58 -0.25 22.26
N ASN A 20 12.84 0.05 23.53
CA ASN A 20 11.94 0.83 24.40
C ASN A 20 11.57 2.24 23.87
N ASN A 21 12.12 2.66 22.72
CA ASN A 21 11.97 4.00 22.17
C ASN A 21 11.25 4.03 20.81
N ILE A 22 10.69 2.92 20.34
CA ILE A 22 9.96 2.88 19.06
C ILE A 22 8.51 2.50 19.33
N GLU A 23 7.62 3.39 18.93
CA GLU A 23 6.17 3.16 18.93
C GLU A 23 5.67 3.08 17.49
N ILE A 24 4.82 2.09 17.19
CA ILE A 24 4.19 1.91 15.89
C ILE A 24 2.69 2.02 16.04
N VAL A 25 2.12 2.99 15.35
CA VAL A 25 0.68 3.20 15.24
C VAL A 25 0.21 2.59 13.93
N LEU A 26 -0.54 1.49 14.00
CA LEU A 26 -1.12 0.81 12.84
C LEU A 26 -2.44 1.47 12.46
N LEU A 27 -2.48 2.15 11.31
CA LEU A 27 -3.68 2.80 10.78
C LEU A 27 -4.34 1.92 9.74
N ASN A 28 -5.58 1.52 9.98
CA ASN A 28 -6.37 0.71 9.06
C ASN A 28 -7.82 1.24 9.00
N LEU A 29 -8.57 0.85 7.96
CA LEU A 29 -10.00 1.19 7.84
C LEU A 29 -10.84 0.63 8.99
N TYR A 30 -10.33 -0.39 9.68
CA TYR A 30 -10.92 -0.97 10.88
C TYR A 30 -9.86 -1.07 11.96
N LYS A 31 -10.24 -0.88 13.21
CA LYS A 31 -9.33 -1.09 14.35
C LYS A 31 -8.99 -2.58 14.42
N ILE A 32 -7.71 -2.92 14.41
CA ILE A 32 -7.20 -4.27 14.57
C ILE A 32 -6.74 -4.50 16.01
N GLU A 33 -6.80 -5.75 16.46
CA GLU A 33 -6.26 -6.13 17.77
C GLU A 33 -4.72 -6.20 17.70
N VAL A 34 -4.05 -5.62 18.68
CA VAL A 34 -2.59 -5.66 18.83
C VAL A 34 -2.22 -6.21 20.20
N LYS A 35 -1.14 -6.96 20.29
CA LYS A 35 -0.69 -7.68 21.50
C LYS A 35 0.71 -7.28 21.94
N GLY A 36 1.55 -6.89 20.99
CA GLY A 36 2.95 -6.53 21.24
C GLY A 36 3.10 -5.19 21.93
N ALA A 37 4.04 -5.10 22.86
CA ALA A 37 4.45 -3.82 23.43
C ALA A 37 5.03 -2.92 22.32
N GLY A 38 4.73 -1.63 22.37
CA GLY A 38 5.15 -0.66 21.35
C GLY A 38 4.23 -0.56 20.13
N PHE A 39 3.16 -1.37 20.06
CA PHE A 39 2.13 -1.25 19.03
C PHE A 39 0.85 -0.63 19.57
N SER A 40 0.23 0.17 18.73
CA SER A 40 -1.15 0.63 18.92
C SER A 40 -1.89 0.58 17.60
N SER A 41 -3.21 0.49 17.64
CA SER A 41 -4.04 0.44 16.43
C SER A 41 -5.11 1.51 16.46
N ILE A 42 -5.25 2.22 15.35
CA ILE A 42 -6.27 3.24 15.15
C ILE A 42 -7.07 2.94 13.88
N LYS A 43 -8.35 3.30 13.92
CA LYS A 43 -9.18 3.33 12.72
C LYS A 43 -9.01 4.67 12.02
N GLY A 44 -8.77 4.66 10.71
CA GLY A 44 -8.68 5.89 9.91
C GLY A 44 -8.63 5.60 8.42
N ASP A 45 -8.78 6.66 7.64
CA ASP A 45 -8.65 6.66 6.19
C ASP A 45 -7.33 7.34 5.81
N ALA A 46 -6.48 6.64 5.07
CA ALA A 46 -5.20 7.18 4.59
C ALA A 46 -5.34 8.44 3.72
N CYS A 47 -6.52 8.62 3.12
CA CYS A 47 -6.84 9.80 2.31
C CYS A 47 -7.25 11.02 3.14
N ASN A 48 -7.52 10.83 4.45
CA ASN A 48 -7.93 11.89 5.38
C ASN A 48 -7.45 11.56 6.80
N LEU A 49 -6.29 12.09 7.16
CA LEU A 49 -5.70 11.96 8.50
C LEU A 49 -6.04 13.18 9.36
N GLU A 50 -7.26 13.70 9.22
CA GLU A 50 -7.79 14.80 10.03
C GLU A 50 -7.68 14.47 11.52
N GLY A 51 -7.18 15.42 12.32
CA GLY A 51 -6.88 15.19 13.73
C GLY A 51 -5.44 14.78 14.04
N MET A 52 -4.64 14.41 13.03
CA MET A 52 -3.20 14.24 13.17
C MET A 52 -2.49 15.54 12.80
N ALA A 53 -1.65 16.05 13.71
CA ALA A 53 -0.92 17.28 13.48
C ALA A 53 0.17 17.11 12.41
N ASP A 54 0.55 18.22 11.75
CA ASP A 54 1.64 18.22 10.79
C ASP A 54 2.95 17.78 11.48
N LYS A 55 3.72 16.92 10.78
CA LYS A 55 5.01 16.40 11.26
C LYS A 55 4.95 15.71 12.63
N SER A 56 3.79 15.16 13.00
CA SER A 56 3.60 14.47 14.28
C SER A 56 4.23 13.08 14.34
N PHE A 57 4.57 12.49 13.19
CA PHE A 57 5.26 11.20 13.13
C PHE A 57 6.68 11.34 12.59
N ASP A 58 7.63 10.67 13.22
CA ASP A 58 9.03 10.67 12.75
C ASP A 58 9.17 9.91 11.43
N LEU A 59 8.35 8.88 11.21
CA LEU A 59 8.27 8.12 9.97
C LEU A 59 6.83 7.72 9.66
N VAL A 60 6.38 7.97 8.42
CA VAL A 60 5.20 7.33 7.85
C VAL A 60 5.67 6.20 6.95
N PHE A 61 5.22 5.01 7.25
CA PHE A 61 5.50 3.79 6.48
C PHE A 61 4.22 3.28 5.83
N SER A 62 4.33 2.76 4.61
CA SER A 62 3.24 2.05 3.95
C SER A 62 3.80 1.07 2.92
N ASN A 63 3.29 -0.14 2.92
CA ASN A 63 3.72 -1.21 2.05
C ASN A 63 2.52 -1.87 1.37
N SER A 64 2.42 -1.73 0.04
CA SER A 64 1.33 -2.29 -0.78
C SER A 64 -0.07 -1.86 -0.33
N VAL A 65 -0.29 -0.55 -0.23
CA VAL A 65 -1.57 0.05 0.16
C VAL A 65 -2.06 1.09 -0.84
N ILE A 66 -1.17 1.93 -1.36
CA ILE A 66 -1.55 3.06 -2.22
C ILE A 66 -2.26 2.60 -3.49
N GLU A 67 -1.95 1.40 -3.99
CA GLU A 67 -2.64 0.78 -5.14
C GLU A 67 -4.10 0.39 -4.85
N HIS A 68 -4.50 0.25 -3.57
CA HIS A 68 -5.86 -0.11 -3.14
C HIS A 68 -6.77 1.10 -2.92
N LEU A 69 -6.37 2.29 -3.32
CA LEU A 69 -7.16 3.51 -3.12
C LEU A 69 -8.12 3.84 -4.26
N PHE A 70 -8.44 2.88 -5.12
CA PHE A 70 -9.41 2.95 -6.22
C PHE A 70 -9.11 3.97 -7.30
N SER A 71 -8.60 5.17 -6.98
CA SER A 71 -8.39 6.26 -7.94
C SER A 71 -7.10 7.03 -7.70
N ILE A 72 -6.62 7.68 -8.77
CA ILE A 72 -5.43 8.54 -8.68
C ILE A 72 -5.67 9.75 -7.76
N GLU A 73 -6.90 10.23 -7.65
CA GLU A 73 -7.28 11.33 -6.76
C GLU A 73 -7.11 10.92 -5.28
N ASN A 74 -7.51 9.69 -4.94
CA ASN A 74 -7.31 9.16 -3.59
C ASN A 74 -5.83 8.88 -3.30
N GLN A 75 -5.09 8.35 -4.29
CA GLN A 75 -3.64 8.18 -4.18
C GLN A 75 -2.94 9.53 -3.95
N GLN A 76 -3.40 10.60 -4.61
CA GLN A 76 -2.88 11.97 -4.39
C GLN A 76 -3.23 12.48 -2.98
N LYS A 77 -4.45 12.21 -2.48
CA LYS A 77 -4.85 12.60 -1.11
C LYS A 77 -3.95 11.90 -0.09
N MET A 78 -3.80 10.57 -0.19
CA MET A 78 -2.87 9.82 0.67
C MET A 78 -1.46 10.39 0.61
N ALA A 79 -0.92 10.64 -0.59
CA ALA A 79 0.42 11.20 -0.74
C ALA A 79 0.57 12.58 -0.07
N ASN A 80 -0.47 13.41 -0.11
CA ASN A 80 -0.48 14.71 0.58
C ASN A 80 -0.49 14.54 2.10
N GLU A 81 -1.34 13.65 2.62
CA GLU A 81 -1.43 13.36 4.05
C GLU A 81 -0.12 12.75 4.59
N VAL A 82 0.48 11.78 3.88
CA VAL A 82 1.79 11.21 4.22
C VAL A 82 2.85 12.31 4.37
N LYS A 83 2.93 13.23 3.39
CA LYS A 83 3.87 14.35 3.42
C LYS A 83 3.56 15.36 4.52
N ARG A 84 2.29 15.52 4.89
CA ARG A 84 1.86 16.44 5.94
C ARG A 84 2.19 15.91 7.34
N VAL A 85 1.77 14.69 7.66
CA VAL A 85 1.90 14.15 9.02
C VAL A 85 3.28 13.59 9.32
N GLY A 86 4.05 13.14 8.30
CA GLY A 86 5.37 12.55 8.46
C GLY A 86 6.49 13.57 8.33
N LYS A 87 7.49 13.52 9.25
CA LYS A 87 8.80 14.15 9.03
C LYS A 87 9.53 13.43 7.90
N ASN A 88 9.51 12.11 7.95
CA ASN A 88 10.07 11.19 6.97
C ASN A 88 8.98 10.23 6.46
N TYR A 89 9.20 9.61 5.32
CA TYR A 89 8.30 8.58 4.83
C TYR A 89 9.00 7.53 3.96
N TYR A 90 8.38 6.34 3.92
CA TYR A 90 8.73 5.24 3.03
C TYR A 90 7.43 4.61 2.53
N ILE A 91 7.17 4.69 1.22
CA ILE A 91 5.95 4.21 0.58
C ILE A 91 6.32 3.27 -0.55
N GLN A 92 5.96 2.01 -0.40
CA GLN A 92 6.21 0.96 -1.38
C GLN A 92 4.91 0.58 -2.09
N THR A 93 5.00 0.24 -3.38
CA THR A 93 3.90 -0.29 -4.20
C THR A 93 4.44 -1.21 -5.31
N PRO A 94 3.69 -2.24 -5.73
CA PRO A 94 4.06 -3.06 -6.87
C PRO A 94 4.11 -2.24 -8.17
N ASN A 95 5.00 -2.65 -9.07
CA ASN A 95 5.12 -2.03 -10.38
C ASN A 95 4.01 -2.48 -11.33
N LYS A 96 3.23 -1.54 -11.87
CA LYS A 96 2.20 -1.75 -12.89
C LYS A 96 2.68 -2.54 -14.11
N PHE A 97 3.96 -2.42 -14.46
CA PHE A 97 4.53 -3.07 -15.65
C PHE A 97 5.27 -4.38 -15.32
N PHE A 98 5.22 -4.85 -14.07
CA PHE A 98 5.76 -6.17 -13.75
C PHE A 98 4.95 -7.26 -14.46
N PRO A 99 5.59 -8.27 -15.09
CA PRO A 99 4.89 -9.26 -15.90
C PRO A 99 3.80 -10.05 -15.17
N ILE A 100 3.95 -10.27 -13.86
CA ILE A 100 2.97 -10.98 -13.04
C ILE A 100 2.27 -9.97 -12.14
N GLU A 101 0.96 -9.86 -12.30
CA GLU A 101 0.14 -9.05 -11.40
C GLU A 101 0.13 -9.71 -9.99
N PRO A 102 0.55 -9.02 -8.92
CA PRO A 102 0.82 -9.68 -7.64
C PRO A 102 -0.44 -10.15 -6.89
N HIS A 103 -1.59 -9.50 -7.07
CA HIS A 103 -2.82 -9.86 -6.35
C HIS A 103 -3.47 -11.11 -6.92
N TRP A 104 -3.60 -11.18 -8.25
CA TRP A 104 -4.13 -12.35 -8.96
C TRP A 104 -3.08 -13.42 -9.25
N VAL A 105 -1.78 -13.10 -9.06
CA VAL A 105 -0.64 -13.96 -9.44
C VAL A 105 -0.81 -14.47 -10.87
N PHE A 106 -1.20 -13.57 -11.77
CA PHE A 106 -1.56 -13.90 -13.14
C PHE A 106 -0.74 -13.05 -14.13
N PRO A 107 -0.16 -13.67 -15.17
CA PRO A 107 0.63 -12.94 -16.17
C PRO A 107 -0.20 -11.87 -16.87
N PHE A 108 0.29 -10.61 -16.83
CA PHE A 108 -0.27 -9.47 -17.53
C PHE A 108 -1.75 -9.16 -17.23
N PHE A 109 -2.28 -9.65 -16.09
CA PHE A 109 -3.68 -9.45 -15.69
C PHE A 109 -4.09 -7.97 -15.72
N GLN A 110 -3.23 -7.08 -15.26
CA GLN A 110 -3.48 -5.63 -15.22
C GLN A 110 -3.77 -5.03 -16.58
N PHE A 111 -3.32 -5.64 -17.68
CA PHE A 111 -3.53 -5.16 -19.05
C PHE A 111 -4.70 -5.84 -19.78
N LEU A 112 -5.33 -6.81 -19.17
CA LEU A 112 -6.51 -7.47 -19.78
C LEU A 112 -7.69 -6.49 -19.88
N PRO A 113 -8.55 -6.64 -20.88
CA PRO A 113 -9.83 -5.92 -20.95
C PRO A 113 -10.65 -6.11 -19.67
N PHE A 114 -11.31 -5.04 -19.22
CA PHE A 114 -12.06 -5.03 -17.96
C PHE A 114 -13.04 -6.22 -17.82
N GLY A 115 -13.83 -6.48 -18.87
CA GLY A 115 -14.77 -7.61 -18.87
C GLY A 115 -14.11 -8.98 -18.68
N LEU A 116 -12.88 -9.16 -19.21
CA LEU A 116 -12.11 -10.39 -19.04
C LEU A 116 -11.57 -10.51 -17.61
N LYS A 117 -11.07 -9.42 -17.02
CA LYS A 117 -10.66 -9.39 -15.60
C LYS A 117 -11.83 -9.81 -14.70
N VAL A 118 -13.00 -9.19 -14.89
CA VAL A 118 -14.22 -9.52 -14.13
C VAL A 118 -14.64 -10.98 -14.33
N TYR A 119 -14.59 -11.48 -15.56
CA TYR A 119 -14.91 -12.90 -15.86
C TYR A 119 -13.96 -13.85 -15.12
N LEU A 120 -12.66 -13.59 -15.19
CA LEU A 120 -11.64 -14.42 -14.53
C LEU A 120 -11.80 -14.40 -13.02
N THR A 121 -11.95 -13.21 -12.42
CA THR A 121 -12.13 -13.02 -10.96
C THR A 121 -13.44 -13.68 -10.47
N LYS A 122 -14.49 -13.66 -11.30
CA LYS A 122 -15.76 -14.28 -10.94
C LYS A 122 -15.71 -15.81 -10.95
N ASN A 123 -14.90 -16.42 -11.83
CA ASN A 123 -15.01 -17.85 -12.12
C ASN A 123 -13.87 -18.69 -11.54
N PHE A 124 -12.74 -18.07 -11.17
CA PHE A 124 -11.53 -18.77 -10.72
C PHE A 124 -10.97 -18.19 -9.43
N ASN A 125 -10.32 -19.04 -8.62
CA ASN A 125 -9.42 -18.58 -7.56
C ASN A 125 -8.09 -18.24 -8.22
N LEU A 126 -7.64 -17.01 -8.11
CA LEU A 126 -6.41 -16.55 -8.75
C LEU A 126 -5.51 -15.87 -7.71
N GLY A 127 -4.35 -16.44 -7.48
CA GLY A 127 -3.37 -15.90 -6.52
C GLY A 127 -3.95 -15.70 -5.13
N HIS A 128 -3.95 -14.45 -4.67
CA HIS A 128 -4.47 -14.05 -3.36
C HIS A 128 -5.94 -13.65 -3.40
N ILE A 129 -6.53 -13.56 -4.60
CA ILE A 129 -7.93 -13.18 -4.80
C ILE A 129 -8.79 -14.44 -4.92
N PRO A 130 -9.66 -14.72 -3.95
CA PRO A 130 -10.60 -15.83 -4.04
C PRO A 130 -11.65 -15.54 -5.12
N LYS A 131 -12.23 -16.62 -5.66
CA LYS A 131 -13.35 -16.53 -6.59
C LYS A 131 -14.48 -15.69 -5.99
N ALA A 132 -14.86 -14.62 -6.69
CA ALA A 132 -15.94 -13.74 -6.25
C ALA A 132 -17.31 -14.47 -6.23
N LYS A 133 -18.13 -14.17 -5.23
CA LYS A 133 -19.46 -14.79 -5.04
C LYS A 133 -20.45 -14.41 -6.15
N ASN A 134 -20.31 -13.20 -6.67
CA ASN A 134 -21.19 -12.67 -7.71
C ASN A 134 -20.42 -11.69 -8.62
N LYS A 135 -21.11 -11.19 -9.67
CA LYS A 135 -20.50 -10.28 -10.65
C LYS A 135 -20.13 -8.94 -10.04
N GLN A 136 -20.93 -8.41 -9.09
CA GLN A 136 -20.66 -7.13 -8.49
C GLN A 136 -19.39 -7.19 -7.63
N GLU A 137 -19.24 -8.21 -6.80
CA GLU A 137 -18.03 -8.43 -6.02
C GLU A 137 -16.78 -8.55 -6.91
N ALA A 138 -16.89 -9.23 -8.07
CA ALA A 138 -15.78 -9.31 -9.03
C ALA A 138 -15.43 -7.93 -9.63
N ILE A 139 -16.43 -7.10 -9.90
CA ILE A 139 -16.24 -5.72 -10.37
C ILE A 139 -15.53 -4.89 -9.28
N ASP A 140 -15.99 -5.01 -8.03
CA ASP A 140 -15.44 -4.25 -6.91
C ASP A 140 -13.97 -4.62 -6.67
N LEU A 141 -13.64 -5.92 -6.64
CA LEU A 141 -12.26 -6.41 -6.52
C LEU A 141 -11.35 -5.92 -7.65
N VAL A 142 -11.84 -5.94 -8.90
CA VAL A 142 -11.04 -5.45 -10.05
C VAL A 142 -10.84 -3.94 -10.00
N ASN A 143 -11.81 -3.18 -9.51
CA ASN A 143 -11.72 -1.72 -9.39
C ASN A 143 -10.87 -1.28 -8.19
N GLU A 144 -10.76 -2.12 -7.15
CA GLU A 144 -10.00 -1.80 -5.95
C GLU A 144 -8.52 -1.60 -6.25
N VAL A 145 -7.95 -2.40 -7.18
CA VAL A 145 -6.52 -2.38 -7.46
C VAL A 145 -6.19 -1.45 -8.62
N ASN A 146 -5.50 -0.36 -8.33
CA ASN A 146 -5.02 0.63 -9.29
C ASN A 146 -3.49 0.78 -9.17
N LEU A 147 -2.75 -0.15 -9.81
CA LEU A 147 -1.29 -0.18 -9.79
C LEU A 147 -0.69 1.08 -10.41
N LEU A 148 0.41 1.56 -9.82
CA LEU A 148 1.15 2.71 -10.30
C LEU A 148 2.35 2.32 -11.15
N SER A 149 2.60 3.11 -12.18
CA SER A 149 3.89 3.16 -12.87
C SER A 149 4.89 3.97 -12.04
N LYS A 150 6.17 3.81 -12.36
CA LYS A 150 7.24 4.62 -11.79
C LYS A 150 6.94 6.14 -11.87
N LYS A 151 6.53 6.61 -13.06
CA LYS A 151 6.23 8.03 -13.30
C LYS A 151 5.05 8.55 -12.47
N GLU A 152 3.99 7.75 -12.35
CA GLU A 152 2.83 8.09 -11.52
C GLU A 152 3.26 8.21 -10.05
N LEU A 153 4.00 7.25 -9.51
CA LEU A 153 4.49 7.29 -8.14
C LEU A 153 5.43 8.48 -7.89
N GLU A 154 6.39 8.74 -8.78
CA GLU A 154 7.29 9.89 -8.70
C GLU A 154 6.53 11.24 -8.78
N SER A 155 5.43 11.30 -9.53
CA SER A 155 4.61 12.51 -9.60
C SER A 155 3.89 12.83 -8.29
N LEU A 156 3.48 11.80 -7.53
CA LEU A 156 2.86 11.93 -6.22
C LEU A 156 3.87 12.37 -5.14
N PHE A 157 5.14 11.96 -5.29
CA PHE A 157 6.22 12.16 -4.30
C PHE A 157 7.47 12.80 -4.94
N ARG A 158 7.32 13.97 -5.55
CA ARG A 158 8.36 14.63 -6.39
C ARG A 158 9.70 14.87 -5.70
N GLU A 159 9.73 15.05 -4.39
CA GLU A 159 10.95 15.35 -3.63
C GLU A 159 11.58 14.11 -2.98
N SER A 160 11.15 12.93 -3.39
CA SER A 160 11.60 11.66 -2.84
C SER A 160 12.80 11.10 -3.58
N LYS A 161 13.58 10.29 -2.88
CA LYS A 161 14.44 9.30 -3.51
C LYS A 161 13.59 8.09 -3.92
N LEU A 162 14.01 7.40 -4.97
CA LEU A 162 13.37 6.19 -5.46
C LEU A 162 14.27 4.99 -5.25
N TYR A 163 13.74 3.94 -4.65
CA TYR A 163 14.32 2.60 -4.63
C TYR A 163 13.54 1.70 -5.58
N ILE A 164 14.25 0.86 -6.33
CA ILE A 164 13.67 -0.09 -7.29
C ILE A 164 14.04 -1.49 -6.83
N GLU A 165 13.04 -2.26 -6.42
CA GLU A 165 13.21 -3.69 -6.17
C GLU A 165 13.19 -4.43 -7.51
N LYS A 166 14.20 -5.27 -7.75
CA LYS A 166 14.29 -6.09 -8.96
C LYS A 166 14.06 -7.57 -8.66
N PHE A 167 13.42 -8.24 -9.61
CA PHE A 167 13.27 -9.69 -9.61
C PHE A 167 13.57 -10.24 -11.02
N ILE A 168 14.59 -11.09 -11.14
CA ILE A 168 15.04 -11.70 -12.42
C ILE A 168 15.22 -10.63 -13.52
N GLY A 169 15.84 -9.49 -13.16
CA GLY A 169 16.12 -8.39 -14.09
C GLY A 169 14.97 -7.42 -14.37
N PHE A 170 13.73 -7.74 -13.95
CA PHE A 170 12.58 -6.84 -14.07
C PHE A 170 12.41 -5.99 -12.82
N ASP A 171 11.94 -4.76 -12.98
CA ASP A 171 11.53 -3.90 -11.88
C ASP A 171 10.22 -4.46 -11.29
N LYS A 172 10.28 -5.03 -10.07
CA LYS A 172 9.16 -5.71 -9.43
C LYS A 172 8.29 -4.74 -8.65
N SER A 173 8.90 -3.86 -7.88
CA SER A 173 8.21 -2.85 -7.08
C SER A 173 9.03 -1.58 -6.99
N TYR A 174 8.39 -0.50 -6.57
CA TYR A 174 8.99 0.80 -6.33
C TYR A 174 8.76 1.22 -4.89
N ALA A 175 9.76 1.84 -4.28
CA ALA A 175 9.58 2.53 -3.03
C ALA A 175 10.09 3.96 -3.15
N VAL A 176 9.26 4.93 -2.80
CA VAL A 176 9.66 6.32 -2.64
C VAL A 176 9.90 6.62 -1.18
N TYR A 177 10.98 7.34 -0.88
CA TYR A 177 11.31 7.67 0.49
C TYR A 177 11.96 9.04 0.60
N LYS A 178 11.73 9.69 1.72
CA LYS A 178 12.40 10.92 2.14
C LYS A 178 12.88 10.72 3.57
N ILE A 179 14.15 10.96 3.80
CA ILE A 179 14.79 10.96 5.13
C ILE A 179 15.51 12.28 5.27
N GLU A 180 15.05 13.11 6.20
CA GLU A 180 15.73 14.34 6.63
C GLU A 180 16.67 13.97 7.77
N ASN A 181 17.90 14.43 7.68
CA ASN A 181 18.94 14.23 8.71
C ASN A 181 18.71 15.18 9.87
#